data_6bccae2b119abf731bf8c3185ba41743
#
_entry.id   6bccae2b119abf731bf8c3185ba41743
#
_cell.length_a   1.000
_cell.length_b   1.000
_cell.length_c   1.000
_cell.angle_alpha   90.00
_cell.angle_beta   90.00
_cell.angle_gamma   90.00
#
_symmetry.space_group_name_H-M   'P 1'
#
loop_
_entity.id
_entity.type
_entity.pdbx_description
1 polymer ?
#
loop_
_entity_poly.entity_id
_entity_poly.type
_entity_poly.pdbx_seq_one_letter_code
_entity_poly.pdbx_strand_id
1 'polypeptide(L)'
;MLDPSQAEVDQDILKSSVVQGALEKVKAYQSTVQKMKAGLDADPQLNIKPAIVKELDFASLRDTLKTLNTAFEEDTQRGTDRLIRVILQDITELETANAQKDGVPRSPRRLEIMQGKLAKLDKAFGDYLAFAN
;
A
#
# COMPACT_ATOMS: atom_id res chain seq x y z
N MET A 1 18.81 5.14 1.09
CA MET A 1 17.74 4.14 1.01
C MET A 1 18.34 2.78 0.63
N LEU A 2 17.88 1.70 1.23
CA LEU A 2 18.36 0.36 0.91
C LEU A 2 17.92 -0.05 -0.51
N ASP A 3 18.87 -0.54 -1.29
CA ASP A 3 18.61 -1.03 -2.65
C ASP A 3 18.01 -2.45 -2.57
N PRO A 4 16.85 -2.73 -3.20
CA PRO A 4 16.29 -4.08 -3.22
C PRO A 4 17.25 -5.15 -3.76
N SER A 5 18.15 -4.80 -4.68
CA SER A 5 19.15 -5.74 -5.20
C SER A 5 20.16 -6.18 -4.14
N GLN A 6 20.30 -5.41 -3.06
CA GLN A 6 21.20 -5.70 -1.94
C GLN A 6 20.46 -6.29 -0.75
N ALA A 7 19.15 -6.56 -0.88
CA ALA A 7 18.33 -7.10 0.18
C ALA A 7 18.78 -8.52 0.54
N GLU A 8 18.86 -8.79 1.84
CA GLU A 8 19.14 -10.13 2.35
C GLU A 8 17.83 -10.79 2.77
N VAL A 9 17.52 -11.88 2.12
CA VAL A 9 16.25 -12.60 2.26
C VAL A 9 16.51 -14.03 2.67
N ASP A 10 15.81 -14.51 3.69
CA ASP A 10 15.79 -15.92 4.05
C ASP A 10 14.86 -16.66 3.09
N GLN A 11 15.45 -17.44 2.19
CA GLN A 11 14.70 -18.12 1.14
C GLN A 11 13.76 -19.19 1.67
N ASP A 12 14.12 -19.84 2.79
CA ASP A 12 13.26 -20.86 3.39
C ASP A 12 11.99 -20.22 3.99
N ILE A 13 12.15 -19.10 4.68
CA ILE A 13 11.02 -18.34 5.23
C ILE A 13 10.16 -17.79 4.08
N LEU A 14 10.80 -17.21 3.07
CA LEU A 14 10.08 -16.64 1.92
C LEU A 14 9.23 -17.69 1.22
N LYS A 15 9.70 -18.92 1.11
CA LYS A 15 8.98 -20.02 0.45
C LYS A 15 7.89 -20.64 1.34
N SER A 16 7.82 -20.30 2.61
CA SER A 16 6.78 -20.81 3.50
C SER A 16 5.39 -20.41 3.01
N SER A 17 4.39 -21.26 3.26
CA SER A 17 3.02 -20.99 2.83
C SER A 17 2.44 -19.73 3.46
N VAL A 18 2.82 -19.43 4.71
CA VAL A 18 2.36 -18.22 5.43
C VAL A 18 2.89 -16.95 4.74
N VAL A 19 4.18 -16.93 4.42
CA VAL A 19 4.80 -15.76 3.78
C VAL A 19 4.35 -15.64 2.32
N GLN A 20 4.21 -16.74 1.60
CA GLN A 20 3.68 -16.71 0.24
C GLN A 20 2.23 -16.19 0.21
N GLY A 21 1.42 -16.56 1.20
CA GLY A 21 0.06 -16.02 1.35
C GLY A 21 0.08 -14.52 1.61
N ALA A 22 0.99 -14.04 2.45
CA ALA A 22 1.17 -12.60 2.69
C ALA A 22 1.61 -11.87 1.43
N LEU A 23 2.53 -12.44 0.66
CA LEU A 23 2.99 -11.87 -0.60
C LEU A 23 1.84 -11.69 -1.59
N GLU A 24 0.97 -12.69 -1.73
CA GLU A 24 -0.20 -12.59 -2.60
C GLU A 24 -1.17 -11.49 -2.13
N LYS A 25 -1.35 -11.33 -0.82
CA LYS A 25 -2.17 -10.25 -0.26
C LYS A 25 -1.58 -8.87 -0.58
N VAL A 26 -0.27 -8.70 -0.48
CA VAL A 26 0.38 -7.41 -0.81
C VAL A 26 0.19 -7.08 -2.28
N LYS A 27 0.31 -8.06 -3.17
CA LYS A 27 0.01 -7.87 -4.59
C LYS A 27 -1.44 -7.44 -4.81
N ALA A 28 -2.37 -8.02 -4.06
CA ALA A 28 -3.79 -7.63 -4.12
C ALA A 28 -4.00 -6.20 -3.62
N TYR A 29 -3.31 -5.77 -2.58
CA TYR A 29 -3.37 -4.37 -2.11
C TYR A 29 -2.92 -3.40 -3.19
N GLN A 30 -1.82 -3.69 -3.87
CA GLN A 30 -1.35 -2.86 -4.98
C GLN A 30 -2.37 -2.80 -6.11
N SER A 31 -2.97 -3.94 -6.45
CA SER A 31 -4.03 -4.01 -7.47
C SER A 31 -5.24 -3.13 -7.08
N THR A 32 -5.63 -3.16 -5.80
CA THR A 32 -6.71 -2.31 -5.28
C THR A 32 -6.38 -0.82 -5.45
N VAL A 33 -5.15 -0.42 -5.12
CA VAL A 33 -4.69 0.96 -5.29
C VAL A 33 -4.79 1.39 -6.75
N GLN A 34 -4.34 0.53 -7.67
CA GLN A 34 -4.41 0.80 -9.10
C GLN A 34 -5.85 0.94 -9.59
N LYS A 35 -6.76 0.11 -9.08
CA LYS A 35 -8.19 0.20 -9.40
C LYS A 35 -8.83 1.48 -8.88
N MET A 36 -8.48 1.90 -7.66
CA MET A 36 -8.97 3.17 -7.12
C MET A 36 -8.50 4.35 -7.95
N LYS A 37 -7.24 4.32 -8.38
CA LYS A 37 -6.67 5.36 -9.23
C LYS A 37 -7.42 5.45 -10.57
N ALA A 38 -7.63 4.32 -11.23
CA ALA A 38 -8.40 4.27 -12.48
C ALA A 38 -9.84 4.72 -12.26
N GLY A 39 -10.45 4.34 -11.14
CA GLY A 39 -11.82 4.75 -10.79
C GLY A 39 -11.95 6.25 -10.62
N LEU A 40 -10.98 6.91 -9.96
CA LEU A 40 -10.99 8.37 -9.80
C LEU A 40 -10.75 9.10 -11.13
N ASP A 41 -9.93 8.53 -12.01
CA ASP A 41 -9.71 9.11 -13.34
C ASP A 41 -11.01 9.07 -14.16
N ALA A 42 -11.80 8.00 -14.02
CA ALA A 42 -13.08 7.85 -14.71
C ALA A 42 -14.20 8.66 -14.05
N ASP A 43 -14.18 8.77 -12.71
CA ASP A 43 -15.19 9.50 -11.93
C ASP A 43 -14.50 10.32 -10.83
N PRO A 44 -14.27 11.62 -11.08
CA PRO A 44 -13.60 12.50 -10.10
C PRO A 44 -14.31 12.62 -8.75
N GLN A 45 -15.58 12.27 -8.68
CA GLN A 45 -16.38 12.34 -7.44
C GLN A 45 -16.51 10.98 -6.75
N LEU A 46 -15.82 9.95 -7.24
CA LEU A 46 -15.90 8.62 -6.67
C LEU A 46 -15.50 8.63 -5.19
N ASN A 47 -16.32 7.99 -4.34
CA ASN A 47 -16.00 7.77 -2.94
C ASN A 47 -15.20 6.47 -2.81
N ILE A 48 -13.93 6.57 -2.44
CA ILE A 48 -13.06 5.40 -2.31
C ILE A 48 -13.02 4.82 -0.88
N LYS A 49 -13.71 5.45 0.06
CA LYS A 49 -13.72 4.97 1.45
C LYS A 49 -14.17 3.51 1.59
N PRO A 50 -15.23 3.04 0.92
CA PRO A 50 -15.61 1.62 1.03
C PRO A 50 -14.50 0.68 0.58
N ALA A 51 -13.78 1.01 -0.49
CA ALA A 51 -12.66 0.21 -0.96
C ALA A 51 -11.50 0.21 0.04
N ILE A 52 -11.19 1.35 0.65
CA ILE A 52 -10.14 1.44 1.67
C ILE A 52 -10.50 0.58 2.88
N VAL A 53 -11.71 0.73 3.40
CA VAL A 53 -12.15 0.01 4.60
C VAL A 53 -12.19 -1.51 4.36
N LYS A 54 -12.65 -1.93 3.19
CA LYS A 54 -12.81 -3.35 2.87
C LYS A 54 -11.52 -4.01 2.42
N GLU A 55 -10.77 -3.35 1.53
CA GLU A 55 -9.63 -3.97 0.83
C GLU A 55 -8.27 -3.55 1.40
N LEU A 56 -8.21 -2.42 2.08
CA LEU A 56 -6.98 -1.90 2.70
C LEU A 56 -7.16 -1.71 4.21
N ASP A 57 -7.85 -2.66 4.86
CA ASP A 57 -8.04 -2.64 6.30
C ASP A 57 -6.69 -2.49 7.00
N PHE A 58 -6.57 -1.45 7.82
CA PHE A 58 -5.31 -1.00 8.40
C PHE A 58 -4.64 -2.09 9.25
N ALA A 59 -5.42 -2.77 10.10
CA ALA A 59 -4.89 -3.81 10.98
C ALA A 59 -4.43 -5.04 10.19
N SER A 60 -5.24 -5.50 9.24
CA SER A 60 -4.90 -6.65 8.39
C SER A 60 -3.70 -6.35 7.51
N LEU A 61 -3.64 -5.15 6.95
CA LEU A 61 -2.53 -4.71 6.09
C LEU A 61 -1.23 -4.67 6.90
N ARG A 62 -1.26 -4.10 8.10
CA ARG A 62 -0.09 -4.06 8.98
C ARG A 62 0.41 -5.47 9.29
N ASP A 63 -0.49 -6.37 9.68
CA ASP A 63 -0.14 -7.75 10.01
C ASP A 63 0.44 -8.50 8.81
N THR A 64 -0.14 -8.30 7.63
CA THR A 64 0.34 -8.92 6.38
C THR A 64 1.76 -8.46 6.06
N LEU A 65 2.01 -7.15 6.14
CA LEU A 65 3.34 -6.59 5.85
C LEU A 65 4.38 -7.07 6.87
N LYS A 66 4.01 -7.16 8.15
CA LYS A 66 4.89 -7.69 9.20
C LYS A 66 5.21 -9.17 8.96
N THR A 67 4.21 -9.95 8.54
CA THR A 67 4.40 -11.36 8.22
C THR A 67 5.40 -11.51 7.08
N LEU A 68 5.24 -10.77 6.00
CA LEU A 68 6.18 -10.81 4.88
C LEU A 68 7.58 -10.36 5.30
N ASN A 69 7.66 -9.36 6.18
CA ASN A 69 8.93 -8.85 6.69
C ASN A 69 9.76 -9.91 7.44
N THR A 70 9.12 -10.96 7.96
CA THR A 70 9.87 -12.04 8.65
C THR A 70 10.85 -12.77 7.73
N ALA A 71 10.64 -12.69 6.41
CA ALA A 71 11.56 -13.28 5.44
C ALA A 71 12.84 -12.46 5.24
N PHE A 72 12.90 -11.23 5.74
CA PHE A 72 14.04 -10.33 5.54
C PHE A 72 14.98 -10.36 6.73
N GLU A 73 16.28 -10.27 6.44
CA GLU A 73 17.31 -10.09 7.47
C GLU A 73 17.16 -8.71 8.14
N GLU A 74 17.71 -8.56 9.33
CA GLU A 74 17.52 -7.39 10.20
C GLU A 74 17.79 -6.06 9.49
N ASP A 75 18.91 -5.98 8.77
CA ASP A 75 19.27 -4.73 8.07
C ASP A 75 18.28 -4.41 6.96
N THR A 76 17.81 -5.42 6.24
CA THR A 76 16.79 -5.26 5.20
C THR A 76 15.47 -4.84 5.82
N GLN A 77 15.10 -5.39 6.98
CA GLN A 77 13.88 -5.01 7.70
C GLN A 77 13.84 -3.52 8.05
N ARG A 78 14.96 -2.91 8.35
CA ARG A 78 15.00 -1.46 8.63
C ARG A 78 14.48 -0.65 7.45
N GLY A 79 14.89 -1.03 6.24
CA GLY A 79 14.42 -0.38 5.01
C GLY A 79 12.96 -0.65 4.72
N THR A 80 12.54 -1.92 4.83
CA THR A 80 11.15 -2.30 4.57
C THR A 80 10.20 -1.75 5.64
N ASP A 81 10.62 -1.64 6.89
CA ASP A 81 9.84 -1.02 7.96
C ASP A 81 9.54 0.45 7.66
N ARG A 82 10.47 1.17 7.06
CA ARG A 82 10.23 2.54 6.62
C ARG A 82 9.15 2.61 5.54
N LEU A 83 9.21 1.69 4.57
CA LEU A 83 8.18 1.59 3.53
C LEU A 83 6.81 1.27 4.12
N ILE A 84 6.75 0.36 5.09
CA ILE A 84 5.50 0.03 5.80
C ILE A 84 4.91 1.29 6.43
N ARG A 85 5.71 2.08 7.13
CA ARG A 85 5.26 3.33 7.76
C ARG A 85 4.75 4.32 6.74
N VAL A 86 5.44 4.46 5.61
CA VAL A 86 5.01 5.35 4.52
C VAL A 86 3.65 4.87 3.96
N ILE A 87 3.50 3.58 3.71
CA ILE A 87 2.25 3.01 3.21
C ILE A 87 1.10 3.30 4.17
N LEU A 88 1.27 3.02 5.46
CA LEU A 88 0.23 3.23 6.47
C LEU A 88 -0.15 4.71 6.59
N GLN A 89 0.84 5.59 6.58
CA GLN A 89 0.59 7.02 6.63
C GLN A 89 -0.12 7.53 5.39
N ASP A 90 0.27 7.08 4.21
CA ASP A 90 -0.36 7.49 2.97
C ASP A 90 -1.83 7.06 2.90
N ILE A 91 -2.15 5.87 3.41
CA ILE A 91 -3.55 5.42 3.48
C ILE A 91 -4.35 6.33 4.40
N THR A 92 -3.82 6.69 5.56
CA THR A 92 -4.47 7.61 6.50
C THR A 92 -4.72 8.97 5.86
N GLU A 93 -3.72 9.51 5.17
CA GLU A 93 -3.83 10.80 4.48
C GLU A 93 -4.82 10.72 3.31
N LEU A 94 -4.86 9.59 2.60
CA LEU A 94 -5.82 9.36 1.52
C LEU A 94 -7.25 9.35 2.05
N GLU A 95 -7.52 8.67 3.16
CA GLU A 95 -8.83 8.68 3.81
C GLU A 95 -9.27 10.10 4.18
N THR A 96 -8.35 10.87 4.74
CA THR A 96 -8.62 12.28 5.09
C THR A 96 -8.95 13.10 3.86
N ALA A 97 -8.19 12.93 2.78
CA ALA A 97 -8.43 13.66 1.52
C ALA A 97 -9.74 13.23 0.85
N ASN A 98 -10.17 11.99 1.04
CA ASN A 98 -11.43 11.49 0.48
C ASN A 98 -12.65 12.04 1.24
N ALA A 99 -12.50 12.46 2.49
CA ALA A 99 -13.61 12.97 3.30
C ALA A 99 -14.31 14.12 2.59
N GLN A 100 -15.64 14.06 2.52
CA GLN A 100 -16.45 14.98 1.74
C GLN A 100 -17.76 15.24 2.47
N LYS A 101 -18.21 16.50 2.50
CA LYS A 101 -19.50 16.85 3.05
C LYS A 101 -20.61 16.49 2.09
N ASP A 102 -21.75 16.05 2.63
CA ASP A 102 -22.92 15.73 1.82
C ASP A 102 -23.35 16.92 0.98
N GLY A 103 -23.57 16.69 -0.33
CA GLY A 103 -24.00 17.71 -1.26
C GLY A 103 -22.89 18.68 -1.71
N VAL A 104 -21.65 18.49 -1.23
CA VAL A 104 -20.52 19.33 -1.65
C VAL A 104 -19.60 18.51 -2.57
N PRO A 105 -19.50 18.88 -3.84
CA PRO A 105 -18.61 18.15 -4.76
C PRO A 105 -17.15 18.31 -4.37
N ARG A 106 -16.36 17.28 -4.66
CA ARG A 106 -14.91 17.31 -4.44
C ARG A 106 -14.28 18.37 -5.34
N SER A 107 -13.39 19.21 -4.75
CA SER A 107 -12.67 20.21 -5.51
C SER A 107 -11.61 19.56 -6.42
N PRO A 108 -11.23 20.25 -7.53
CA PRO A 108 -10.12 19.77 -8.37
C PRO A 108 -8.81 19.60 -7.60
N ARG A 109 -8.53 20.49 -6.64
CA ARG A 109 -7.33 20.39 -5.81
C ARG A 109 -7.34 19.15 -4.93
N ARG A 110 -8.48 18.82 -4.34
CA ARG A 110 -8.61 17.62 -3.50
C ARG A 110 -8.44 16.35 -4.33
N LEU A 111 -9.02 16.33 -5.52
CA LEU A 111 -8.84 15.23 -6.47
C LEU A 111 -7.36 15.04 -6.80
N GLU A 112 -6.64 16.13 -7.08
CA GLU A 112 -5.21 16.08 -7.38
C GLU A 112 -4.41 15.50 -6.20
N ILE A 113 -4.74 15.89 -4.97
CA ILE A 113 -4.11 15.34 -3.76
C ILE A 113 -4.35 13.83 -3.68
N MET A 114 -5.59 13.39 -3.89
CA MET A 114 -5.94 11.95 -3.85
C MET A 114 -5.20 11.15 -4.92
N GLN A 115 -5.17 11.67 -6.14
CA GLN A 115 -4.43 11.03 -7.25
C GLN A 115 -2.95 10.92 -6.95
N GLY A 116 -2.36 11.97 -6.36
CA GLY A 116 -0.96 11.97 -5.93
C GLY A 116 -0.68 10.94 -4.85
N LYS A 117 -1.57 10.81 -3.86
CA LYS A 117 -1.44 9.81 -2.79
C LYS A 117 -1.56 8.39 -3.33
N LEU A 118 -2.47 8.15 -4.27
CA LEU A 118 -2.63 6.83 -4.90
C LEU A 118 -1.40 6.45 -5.73
N ALA A 119 -0.83 7.40 -6.48
CA ALA A 119 0.40 7.17 -7.23
C ALA A 119 1.57 6.84 -6.29
N LYS A 120 1.66 7.53 -5.16
CA LYS A 120 2.69 7.29 -4.15
C LYS A 120 2.52 5.93 -3.48
N LEU A 121 1.29 5.53 -3.18
CA LEU A 121 0.97 4.19 -2.64
C LEU A 121 1.34 3.08 -3.61
N ASP A 122 0.96 3.23 -4.88
CA ASP A 122 1.29 2.26 -5.92
C ASP A 122 2.80 2.04 -5.99
N LYS A 123 3.56 3.15 -6.02
CA LYS A 123 5.02 3.10 -6.02
C LYS A 123 5.57 2.43 -4.75
N ALA A 124 5.04 2.79 -3.58
CA ALA A 124 5.52 2.24 -2.31
C ALA A 124 5.28 0.73 -2.22
N PHE A 125 4.13 0.23 -2.65
CA PHE A 125 3.88 -1.20 -2.73
C PHE A 125 4.81 -1.89 -3.72
N GLY A 126 5.06 -1.26 -4.88
CA GLY A 126 6.00 -1.77 -5.87
C GLY A 126 7.42 -1.85 -5.33
N ASP A 127 7.87 -0.81 -4.64
CA ASP A 127 9.18 -0.77 -3.99
C ASP A 127 9.30 -1.87 -2.92
N TYR A 128 8.25 -2.05 -2.11
CA TYR A 128 8.21 -3.10 -1.09
C TYR A 128 8.30 -4.49 -1.73
N LEU A 129 7.50 -4.76 -2.74
CA LEU A 129 7.49 -6.05 -3.45
C LEU A 129 8.83 -6.37 -4.10
N ALA A 130 9.59 -5.36 -4.52
CA ALA A 130 10.91 -5.56 -5.11
C ALA A 130 11.88 -6.24 -4.13
N PHE A 131 11.70 -6.05 -2.82
CA PHE A 131 12.52 -6.74 -1.81
C PHE A 131 12.23 -8.23 -1.71
N ALA A 132 11.04 -8.66 -2.11
CA ALA A 132 10.58 -10.05 -2.00
C ALA A 132 10.77 -10.87 -3.28
N ASN A 133 11.31 -10.29 -4.31
CA ASN A 133 11.54 -10.99 -5.59
C ASN A 133 12.87 -11.70 -5.61
#